data_ce7274dd8766509d386baa647699c441
#
_entry.id   ce7274dd8766509d386baa647699c441
#
_cell.length_a   1.000
_cell.length_b   1.000
_cell.length_c   1.000
_cell.angle_alpha   90.00
_cell.angle_beta   90.00
_cell.angle_gamma   90.00
#
_symmetry.space_group_name_H-M   'P 1'
#
loop_
_entity.id
_entity.type
_entity.pdbx_description
1 polymer ?
#
loop_
_entity_poly.entity_id
_entity_poly.type
_entity_poly.pdbx_seq_one_letter_code
_entity_poly.pdbx_strand_id
1 'polypeptide(L)'
;MPEWNDVGIVLSAKKYGEKGLIINILTETHGRYVGWLNHYKTKSVLSSVQPGNLVKVFWKSRIIEQMGNFKIELISSISGKIFDEKLKLQALTSLCSLLEKFLPERQSYSEVFNATKAFLNLIVINDEVDNKQWIKGYVKWEIGLLSSIGFSLDLKQC
;
A
#
# COMPACT_ATOMS: atom_id res chain seq x y z
N MET A 1 -5.63 25.36 -2.98
CA MET A 1 -4.68 24.24 -3.14
C MET A 1 -5.37 22.92 -2.83
N PRO A 2 -5.38 21.97 -3.77
CA PRO A 2 -5.97 20.65 -3.48
C PRO A 2 -5.21 19.96 -2.35
N GLU A 3 -5.94 19.43 -1.41
CA GLU A 3 -5.39 18.63 -0.31
C GLU A 3 -6.43 17.66 0.22
N TRP A 4 -5.94 16.53 0.75
CA TRP A 4 -6.80 15.56 1.41
C TRP A 4 -5.97 14.76 2.42
N ASN A 5 -6.66 14.04 3.30
CA ASN A 5 -6.04 13.05 4.16
C ASN A 5 -6.80 11.74 4.06
N ASP A 6 -6.11 10.63 4.31
CA ASP A 6 -6.66 9.29 4.16
C ASP A 6 -5.80 8.31 4.94
N VAL A 7 -6.28 7.09 5.03
CA VAL A 7 -5.49 5.95 5.51
C VAL A 7 -5.00 5.19 4.29
N GLY A 8 -3.76 4.73 4.34
CA GLY A 8 -3.19 4.02 3.20
C GLY A 8 -2.22 2.92 3.60
N ILE A 9 -1.92 2.07 2.62
CA ILE A 9 -0.94 1.01 2.72
C ILE A 9 0.23 1.38 1.81
N VAL A 10 1.43 1.46 2.37
CA VAL A 10 2.62 1.78 1.58
C VAL A 10 2.95 0.62 0.66
N LEU A 11 3.07 0.89 -0.64
CA LEU A 11 3.42 -0.12 -1.64
C LEU A 11 4.90 -0.09 -1.98
N SER A 12 5.48 1.10 -2.11
CA SER A 12 6.91 1.26 -2.36
C SER A 12 7.39 2.65 -1.98
N ALA A 13 8.71 2.75 -1.76
CA ALA A 13 9.40 4.00 -1.54
C ALA A 13 10.72 3.94 -2.30
N LYS A 14 10.92 4.86 -3.24
CA LYS A 14 12.12 4.90 -4.09
C LYS A 14 12.81 6.24 -3.95
N LYS A 15 14.13 6.21 -3.81
CA LYS A 15 14.93 7.44 -3.80
C LYS A 15 14.90 8.11 -5.18
N TYR A 16 14.68 9.40 -5.17
CA TYR A 16 14.77 10.22 -6.37
C TYR A 16 15.56 11.49 -6.03
N GLY A 17 16.78 11.56 -6.51
CA GLY A 17 17.71 12.61 -6.12
C GLY A 17 18.22 12.42 -4.70
N GLU A 18 18.81 13.47 -4.13
CA GLU A 18 19.43 13.40 -2.80
C GLU A 18 18.47 13.67 -1.63
N LYS A 19 17.34 14.34 -1.88
CA LYS A 19 16.49 14.89 -0.83
C LYS A 19 15.07 14.34 -0.79
N GLY A 20 14.69 13.49 -1.73
CA GLY A 20 13.31 13.06 -1.82
C GLY A 20 13.13 11.57 -2.04
N LEU A 21 11.98 11.09 -1.61
CA LEU A 21 11.47 9.75 -1.95
C LEU A 21 10.20 9.92 -2.78
N ILE A 22 10.02 9.03 -3.74
CA ILE A 22 8.72 8.86 -4.40
C ILE A 22 8.04 7.69 -3.69
N ILE A 23 6.89 7.97 -3.09
CA ILE A 23 6.12 6.99 -2.32
C ILE A 23 4.87 6.62 -3.11
N ASN A 24 4.60 5.32 -3.20
CA ASN A 24 3.41 4.76 -3.81
C ASN A 24 2.54 4.19 -2.70
N ILE A 25 1.30 4.66 -2.58
CA ILE A 25 0.41 4.29 -1.48
C ILE A 25 -0.95 3.93 -2.05
N LEU A 26 -1.52 2.80 -1.58
CA LEU A 26 -2.93 2.47 -1.83
C LEU A 26 -3.76 3.05 -0.70
N THR A 27 -4.57 4.06 -1.00
CA THR A 27 -5.43 4.70 -0.01
C THR A 27 -6.82 4.07 0.00
N GLU A 28 -7.52 4.25 1.12
CA GLU A 28 -8.87 3.68 1.29
C GLU A 28 -9.87 4.28 0.31
N THR A 29 -9.88 5.61 0.15
CA THR A 29 -10.91 6.30 -0.64
C THR A 29 -10.41 6.99 -1.88
N HIS A 30 -9.12 7.35 -1.94
CA HIS A 30 -8.55 8.10 -3.08
C HIS A 30 -7.84 7.22 -4.11
N GLY A 31 -7.78 5.91 -3.87
CA GLY A 31 -7.10 4.98 -4.75
C GLY A 31 -5.59 4.97 -4.56
N ARG A 32 -4.87 4.46 -5.56
CA ARG A 32 -3.42 4.42 -5.53
C ARG A 32 -2.86 5.78 -5.92
N TYR A 33 -2.10 6.37 -5.02
CA TYR A 33 -1.49 7.69 -5.21
C TYR A 33 0.02 7.61 -5.14
N VAL A 34 0.68 8.40 -5.99
CA VAL A 34 2.13 8.58 -5.98
C VAL A 34 2.40 10.03 -5.57
N GLY A 35 3.35 10.22 -4.68
CA GLY A 35 3.70 11.56 -4.22
C GLY A 35 5.12 11.66 -3.69
N TRP A 36 5.58 12.89 -3.51
CA TRP A 36 6.90 13.18 -2.98
C TRP A 36 6.88 13.17 -1.46
N LEU A 37 7.92 12.59 -0.86
CA LEU A 37 8.20 12.73 0.57
C LEU A 37 9.57 13.38 0.72
N ASN A 38 9.59 14.60 1.25
CA ASN A 38 10.81 15.32 1.55
C ASN A 38 11.28 15.02 2.97
N HIS A 39 12.57 15.27 3.27
CA HIS A 39 13.14 15.12 4.62
C HIS A 39 13.02 13.70 5.19
N TYR A 40 13.34 12.70 4.36
CA TYR A 40 13.19 11.29 4.71
C TYR A 40 14.35 10.72 5.53
N LYS A 41 15.37 11.53 5.85
CA LYS A 41 16.62 11.01 6.44
C LYS A 41 16.51 10.58 7.91
N THR A 42 15.40 10.86 8.58
CA THR A 42 15.21 10.37 9.95
C THR A 42 14.81 8.90 9.94
N LYS A 43 15.28 8.13 10.93
CA LYS A 43 14.96 6.71 11.05
C LYS A 43 13.46 6.46 11.18
N SER A 44 12.73 7.34 11.86
CA SER A 44 11.28 7.20 12.03
C SER A 44 10.54 7.31 10.72
N VAL A 45 10.94 8.22 9.84
CA VAL A 45 10.32 8.38 8.51
C VAL A 45 10.63 7.16 7.64
N LEU A 46 11.90 6.75 7.59
CA LEU A 46 12.31 5.59 6.77
C LEU A 46 11.61 4.30 7.22
N SER A 47 11.44 4.10 8.52
CA SER A 47 10.75 2.91 9.03
C SER A 47 9.25 2.95 8.74
N SER A 48 8.63 4.14 8.72
CA SER A 48 7.20 4.27 8.45
C SER A 48 6.83 3.98 6.99
N VAL A 49 7.76 4.21 6.05
CA VAL A 49 7.47 4.02 4.61
C VAL A 49 7.91 2.65 4.09
N GLN A 50 8.07 1.67 4.96
CA GLN A 50 8.32 0.29 4.53
C GLN A 50 7.07 -0.32 3.88
N PRO A 51 7.24 -1.13 2.82
CA PRO A 51 6.09 -1.74 2.14
C PRO A 51 5.20 -2.52 3.09
N GLY A 52 3.90 -2.38 2.91
CA GLY A 52 2.88 -3.04 3.72
C GLY A 52 2.46 -2.29 4.97
N ASN A 53 3.19 -1.26 5.37
CA ASN A 53 2.84 -0.50 6.57
C ASN A 53 1.56 0.29 6.36
N LEU A 54 0.72 0.30 7.41
CA LEU A 54 -0.49 1.10 7.43
C LEU A 54 -0.15 2.48 7.97
N VAL A 55 -0.50 3.50 7.21
CA VAL A 55 -0.13 4.89 7.51
C VAL A 55 -1.31 5.83 7.36
N LYS A 56 -1.23 6.95 8.06
CA LYS A 56 -2.08 8.09 7.79
C LYS A 56 -1.34 9.00 6.82
N VAL A 57 -2.02 9.41 5.75
CA VAL A 57 -1.42 10.14 4.62
C VAL A 57 -2.09 11.49 4.49
N PHE A 58 -1.28 12.53 4.39
CA PHE A 58 -1.72 13.89 4.04
C PHE A 58 -1.10 14.23 2.70
N TRP A 59 -1.94 14.52 1.72
CA TRP A 59 -1.51 14.89 0.37
C TRP A 59 -1.85 16.34 0.10
N LYS A 60 -0.94 17.03 -0.55
CA LYS A 60 -1.11 18.43 -0.91
C LYS A 60 -0.39 18.72 -2.22
N SER A 61 -1.02 19.53 -3.06
CA SER A 61 -0.45 19.95 -4.34
C SER A 61 -0.92 21.37 -4.68
N ARG A 62 -0.22 22.02 -5.59
CA ARG A 62 -0.66 23.32 -6.14
C ARG A 62 -1.88 23.14 -7.03
N ILE A 63 -1.83 22.16 -7.92
CA ILE A 63 -2.94 21.80 -8.80
C ILE A 63 -3.14 20.28 -8.73
N ILE A 64 -4.36 19.84 -9.00
CA ILE A 64 -4.74 18.45 -8.79
C ILE A 64 -3.98 17.47 -9.70
N GLU A 65 -3.55 17.91 -10.87
CA GLU A 65 -2.84 17.07 -11.84
C GLU A 65 -1.39 16.79 -11.47
N GLN A 66 -0.83 17.53 -10.52
CA GLN A 66 0.55 17.31 -10.10
C GLN A 66 0.68 16.14 -9.15
N MET A 67 1.89 15.58 -9.08
CA MET A 67 2.20 14.49 -8.16
C MET A 67 1.92 14.88 -6.70
N GLY A 68 2.29 16.09 -6.32
CA GLY A 68 2.07 16.59 -4.96
C GLY A 68 3.03 16.02 -3.93
N ASN A 69 2.81 16.41 -2.69
CA ASN A 69 3.67 16.06 -1.57
C ASN A 69 2.87 15.32 -0.51
N PHE A 70 3.53 14.33 0.10
CA PHE A 70 2.98 13.56 1.21
C PHE A 70 3.59 14.00 2.54
N LYS A 71 2.76 13.97 3.57
CA LYS A 71 3.16 13.86 4.96
C LYS A 71 2.59 12.54 5.47
N ILE A 72 3.40 11.73 6.14
CA ILE A 72 3.04 10.34 6.48
C ILE A 72 3.26 10.11 7.97
N GLU A 73 2.25 9.54 8.62
CA GLU A 73 2.31 9.11 10.02
C GLU A 73 2.04 7.62 10.11
N LEU A 74 2.91 6.87 10.79
CA LEU A 74 2.76 5.43 10.95
C LEU A 74 1.57 5.11 11.86
N ILE A 75 0.69 4.22 11.39
CA ILE A 75 -0.38 3.64 12.20
C ILE A 75 0.03 2.26 12.70
N SER A 76 0.49 1.38 11.80
CA SER A 76 0.88 0.02 12.15
C SER A 76 2.01 -0.47 11.26
N SER A 77 3.07 -0.98 11.87
CA SER A 77 4.21 -1.54 11.15
C SER A 77 3.97 -3.02 10.88
N ILE A 78 3.57 -3.34 9.65
CA ILE A 78 3.36 -4.73 9.23
C ILE A 78 4.72 -5.41 9.03
N SER A 79 5.63 -4.75 8.29
CA SER A 79 6.95 -5.30 8.00
C SER A 79 7.76 -5.58 9.27
N GLY A 80 7.64 -4.72 10.27
CA GLY A 80 8.33 -4.90 11.55
C GLY A 80 7.84 -6.11 12.35
N LYS A 81 6.58 -6.51 12.13
CA LYS A 81 5.99 -7.66 12.83
C LYS A 81 6.33 -9.00 12.18
N ILE A 82 6.78 -9.00 10.94
CA ILE A 82 7.08 -10.23 10.19
C ILE A 82 8.51 -10.25 9.65
N PHE A 83 9.40 -9.39 10.16
CA PHE A 83 10.74 -9.21 9.59
C PHE A 83 11.60 -10.48 9.59
N ASP A 84 11.35 -11.39 10.51
CA ASP A 84 12.07 -12.66 10.64
C ASP A 84 11.37 -13.83 9.92
N GLU A 85 10.27 -13.59 9.25
CA GLU A 85 9.49 -14.61 8.55
C GLU A 85 9.60 -14.44 7.05
N LYS A 86 10.57 -15.13 6.45
CA LYS A 86 10.95 -14.96 5.04
C LYS A 86 9.79 -15.16 4.06
N LEU A 87 8.97 -16.19 4.24
CA LEU A 87 7.84 -16.44 3.36
C LEU A 87 6.80 -15.33 3.43
N LYS A 88 6.52 -14.85 4.63
CA LYS A 88 5.58 -13.72 4.80
C LYS A 88 6.11 -12.44 4.18
N LEU A 89 7.41 -12.18 4.29
CA LEU A 89 8.03 -11.03 3.62
C LEU A 89 7.94 -11.14 2.10
N GLN A 90 8.14 -12.32 1.55
CA GLN A 90 8.00 -12.57 0.11
C GLN A 90 6.55 -12.33 -0.35
N ALA A 91 5.58 -12.80 0.42
CA ALA A 91 4.17 -12.58 0.12
C ALA A 91 3.83 -11.08 0.17
N LEU A 92 4.33 -10.37 1.16
CA LEU A 92 4.13 -8.93 1.29
C LEU A 92 4.72 -8.17 0.11
N THR A 93 5.94 -8.50 -0.29
CA THR A 93 6.60 -7.89 -1.45
C THR A 93 5.81 -8.14 -2.73
N SER A 94 5.36 -9.37 -2.92
CA SER A 94 4.53 -9.75 -4.07
C SER A 94 3.21 -9.00 -4.10
N LEU A 95 2.53 -8.90 -2.97
CA LEU A 95 1.28 -8.16 -2.83
C LEU A 95 1.44 -6.70 -3.23
N CYS A 96 2.45 -6.03 -2.69
CA CYS A 96 2.71 -4.63 -2.99
C CYS A 96 3.02 -4.43 -4.48
N SER A 97 3.83 -5.32 -5.06
CA SER A 97 4.17 -5.29 -6.48
C SER A 97 2.95 -5.47 -7.39
N LEU A 98 2.07 -6.41 -7.05
CA LEU A 98 0.83 -6.65 -7.80
C LEU A 98 -0.08 -5.43 -7.77
N LEU A 99 -0.25 -4.81 -6.60
CA LEU A 99 -1.08 -3.61 -6.47
C LEU A 99 -0.53 -2.45 -7.30
N GLU A 100 0.79 -2.25 -7.31
CA GLU A 100 1.39 -1.21 -8.15
C GLU A 100 1.18 -1.45 -9.64
N LYS A 101 1.28 -2.69 -10.07
CA LYS A 101 1.20 -3.04 -11.49
C LYS A 101 -0.22 -3.01 -12.02
N PHE A 102 -1.19 -3.45 -11.22
CA PHE A 102 -2.54 -3.69 -11.72
C PHE A 102 -3.53 -2.60 -11.39
N LEU A 103 -3.31 -1.80 -10.34
CA LEU A 103 -4.24 -0.72 -10.02
C LEU A 103 -3.84 0.58 -10.71
N PRO A 104 -4.74 1.19 -11.48
CA PRO A 104 -4.48 2.51 -12.03
C PRO A 104 -4.38 3.57 -10.93
N GLU A 105 -3.60 4.63 -11.20
CA GLU A 105 -3.47 5.73 -10.26
C GLU A 105 -4.78 6.49 -10.10
N ARG A 106 -5.03 6.93 -8.87
CA ARG A 106 -6.10 7.87 -8.52
C ARG A 106 -7.52 7.36 -8.83
N GLN A 107 -7.67 6.05 -8.92
CA GLN A 107 -8.97 5.41 -9.07
C GLN A 107 -9.28 4.64 -7.79
N SER A 108 -10.43 4.91 -7.18
CA SER A 108 -10.81 4.29 -5.93
C SER A 108 -11.10 2.80 -6.10
N TYR A 109 -10.50 2.01 -5.20
CA TYR A 109 -10.74 0.56 -5.09
C TYR A 109 -10.85 0.22 -3.61
N SER A 110 -11.87 0.76 -2.94
CA SER A 110 -12.01 0.58 -1.49
C SER A 110 -12.19 -0.88 -1.09
N GLU A 111 -12.81 -1.71 -1.93
CA GLU A 111 -12.92 -3.15 -1.67
C GLU A 111 -11.55 -3.82 -1.68
N VAL A 112 -10.68 -3.46 -2.62
CA VAL A 112 -9.31 -3.97 -2.69
C VAL A 112 -8.52 -3.51 -1.46
N PHE A 113 -8.68 -2.25 -1.07
CA PHE A 113 -8.02 -1.73 0.13
C PHE A 113 -8.45 -2.52 1.37
N ASN A 114 -9.75 -2.73 1.56
CA ASN A 114 -10.27 -3.44 2.72
C ASN A 114 -9.82 -4.90 2.75
N ALA A 115 -9.84 -5.58 1.61
CA ALA A 115 -9.35 -6.95 1.48
C ALA A 115 -7.85 -7.05 1.80
N THR A 116 -7.06 -6.08 1.32
CA THR A 116 -5.62 -6.01 1.58
C THR A 116 -5.35 -5.78 3.06
N LYS A 117 -6.07 -4.87 3.68
CA LYS A 117 -5.94 -4.60 5.11
C LYS A 117 -6.28 -5.84 5.95
N ALA A 118 -7.37 -6.55 5.59
CA ALA A 118 -7.75 -7.78 6.26
C ALA A 118 -6.67 -8.85 6.14
N PHE A 119 -6.10 -9.01 4.95
CA PHE A 119 -5.00 -9.96 4.76
C PHE A 119 -3.75 -9.58 5.58
N LEU A 120 -3.41 -8.30 5.62
CA LEU A 120 -2.26 -7.83 6.40
C LEU A 120 -2.47 -8.07 7.90
N ASN A 121 -3.69 -7.92 8.39
CA ASN A 121 -4.01 -8.28 9.78
C ASN A 121 -3.85 -9.77 10.04
N LEU A 122 -4.19 -10.60 9.07
CA LEU A 122 -4.03 -12.05 9.17
C LEU A 122 -2.56 -12.47 9.18
N ILE A 123 -1.74 -11.86 8.31
CA ILE A 123 -0.33 -12.22 8.16
C ILE A 123 0.51 -11.91 9.42
N VAL A 124 0.11 -10.92 10.21
CA VAL A 124 0.83 -10.57 11.44
C VAL A 124 0.48 -11.46 12.62
N ILE A 125 -0.58 -12.27 12.49
CA ILE A 125 -0.92 -13.24 13.53
C ILE A 125 0.18 -14.31 13.58
N ASN A 126 0.83 -14.41 14.74
CA ASN A 126 1.90 -15.38 14.93
C ASN A 126 1.29 -16.72 15.34
N ASP A 127 0.87 -17.50 14.34
CA ASP A 127 0.37 -18.84 14.55
C ASP A 127 1.51 -19.81 14.23
N GLU A 128 2.23 -20.26 15.25
CA GLU A 128 3.37 -21.16 15.08
C GLU A 128 2.97 -22.53 14.53
N VAL A 129 1.69 -22.85 14.56
CA VAL A 129 1.21 -24.20 14.27
C VAL A 129 0.74 -24.38 12.85
N ASP A 130 0.32 -23.31 12.15
CA ASP A 130 -0.27 -23.48 10.81
C ASP A 130 -0.09 -22.28 9.89
N ASN A 131 0.92 -22.35 9.02
CA ASN A 131 1.11 -21.38 7.94
C ASN A 131 0.01 -21.44 6.88
N LYS A 132 -0.87 -22.44 6.91
CA LYS A 132 -1.87 -22.67 5.88
C LYS A 132 -2.95 -21.59 5.85
N GLN A 133 -3.29 -20.99 7.00
CA GLN A 133 -4.35 -19.97 7.04
C GLN A 133 -3.98 -18.70 6.29
N TRP A 134 -2.77 -18.19 6.51
CA TRP A 134 -2.38 -16.97 5.82
C TRP A 134 -2.10 -17.21 4.34
N ILE A 135 -1.60 -18.41 3.98
CA ILE A 135 -1.39 -18.79 2.57
C ILE A 135 -2.73 -18.85 1.83
N LYS A 136 -3.74 -19.48 2.44
CA LYS A 136 -5.10 -19.47 1.88
C LYS A 136 -5.66 -18.05 1.76
N GLY A 137 -5.39 -17.23 2.75
CA GLY A 137 -5.77 -15.81 2.73
C GLY A 137 -5.14 -15.06 1.58
N TYR A 138 -3.86 -15.32 1.30
CA TYR A 138 -3.15 -14.73 0.17
C TYR A 138 -3.79 -15.11 -1.16
N VAL A 139 -4.09 -16.41 -1.36
CA VAL A 139 -4.72 -16.88 -2.59
C VAL A 139 -6.10 -16.23 -2.77
N LYS A 140 -6.90 -16.17 -1.72
CA LYS A 140 -8.20 -15.49 -1.76
C LYS A 140 -8.07 -14.00 -2.10
N TRP A 141 -7.08 -13.35 -1.52
CA TRP A 141 -6.80 -11.93 -1.80
C TRP A 141 -6.45 -11.74 -3.28
N GLU A 142 -5.58 -12.58 -3.82
CA GLU A 142 -5.15 -12.50 -5.21
C GLU A 142 -6.32 -12.72 -6.17
N ILE A 143 -7.16 -13.71 -5.91
CA ILE A 143 -8.38 -13.97 -6.69
C ILE A 143 -9.32 -12.77 -6.61
N GLY A 144 -9.51 -12.20 -5.44
CA GLY A 144 -10.34 -11.01 -5.25
C GLY A 144 -9.82 -9.81 -6.02
N LEU A 145 -8.50 -9.60 -6.04
CA LEU A 145 -7.86 -8.53 -6.81
C LEU A 145 -8.13 -8.70 -8.30
N LEU A 146 -7.90 -9.89 -8.83
CA LEU A 146 -8.14 -10.19 -10.25
C LEU A 146 -9.60 -10.01 -10.62
N SER A 147 -10.52 -10.43 -9.77
CA SER A 147 -11.96 -10.24 -9.98
C SER A 147 -12.33 -8.75 -10.01
N SER A 148 -11.81 -7.95 -9.11
CA SER A 148 -12.06 -6.51 -9.05
C SER A 148 -11.56 -5.79 -10.30
N ILE A 149 -10.37 -6.16 -10.77
CA ILE A 149 -9.78 -5.58 -11.98
C ILE A 149 -10.55 -6.04 -13.22
N GLY A 150 -10.87 -7.32 -13.31
CA GLY A 150 -11.64 -7.88 -14.43
C GLY A 150 -13.00 -7.23 -14.56
N PHE A 151 -13.70 -7.06 -13.46
CA PHE A 151 -15.01 -6.38 -13.43
C PHE A 151 -14.88 -4.93 -13.91
N SER A 152 -13.86 -4.22 -13.47
CA SER A 152 -13.59 -2.84 -13.89
C SER A 152 -13.31 -2.76 -15.38
N LEU A 153 -12.55 -3.72 -15.95
CA LEU A 153 -12.27 -3.77 -17.38
C LEU A 153 -13.53 -4.06 -18.21
N ASP A 154 -14.36 -4.99 -17.76
CA ASP A 154 -15.63 -5.31 -18.43
C ASP A 154 -16.56 -4.08 -18.50
N LEU A 155 -16.63 -3.32 -17.43
CA LEU A 155 -17.43 -2.08 -17.41
C LEU A 155 -16.90 -1.02 -18.39
N LYS A 156 -15.60 -0.99 -18.63
CA LYS A 156 -14.99 -0.05 -19.57
C LYS A 156 -15.15 -0.48 -21.02
N GLN A 157 -15.38 -1.77 -21.27
CA GLN A 157 -15.58 -2.30 -22.61
C GLN A 157 -17.04 -2.21 -23.08
N CYS A 158 -17.94 -1.93 -22.18
CA CYS A 158 -19.33 -1.65 -22.52
C CYS A 158 -19.52 -0.15 -22.77
#